data_4f561150101f30740ce778db5e269c40
#
_entry.id   4f561150101f30740ce778db5e269c40
#
_cell.length_a   1.000
_cell.length_b   1.000
_cell.length_c   1.000
_cell.angle_alpha   90.00
_cell.angle_beta   90.00
_cell.angle_gamma   90.00
#
_symmetry.space_group_name_H-M   'P 1'
#
loop_
_entity.id
_entity.type
_entity.pdbx_description
1 polymer ?
#
loop_
_entity_poly.entity_id
_entity_poly.type
_entity_poly.pdbx_seq_one_letter_code
_entity_poly.pdbx_strand_id
1 'polypeptide(L)'
;CLELPQHLLCAAIEAIFSCYEQLCRFTTALPGSILHTGYPTWQALTAYTIGLIALAVSGKKLRPHLRLAAAVCLMGIFLIRLPGELNVTMLDVGQGECVGIETREHHVYLVDAGSTSKKKTGQYQIIPWLKYIGTRSVEGIFITHWDEDHISAVGELLEWSKSSRVKIRRIFLPDVALKDEVLETLLQQIEEANVSVEYLSAGEHMTDGALQISCLHPYAKKMPEDRNDASLVLRLSQGDFQMLLTGDLEKSGEDWLVEQARPAVEQPQLAAQEQALPCAPSTQPAGQEQALPRVPSTHPAGQEQTLPSAPSTQPSAQNPLRCTILDAGHHGASNATGEA
;
A
#
# COMPACT_ATOMS: atom_id res chain seq x y z
N CYS A 1 59.06 -15.29 26.55
CA CYS A 1 57.80 -14.66 26.13
C CYS A 1 58.14 -13.60 25.07
N LEU A 2 57.77 -13.82 23.83
CA LEU A 2 57.88 -12.82 22.78
C LEU A 2 56.79 -11.75 23.04
N GLU A 3 57.20 -10.63 23.65
CA GLU A 3 56.39 -9.42 23.72
C GLU A 3 56.35 -8.81 22.31
N LEU A 4 55.37 -9.18 21.53
CA LEU A 4 55.08 -8.44 20.31
C LEU A 4 54.73 -7.00 20.70
N PRO A 5 55.46 -5.99 20.15
CA PRO A 5 55.19 -4.62 20.51
C PRO A 5 53.75 -4.27 20.16
N GLN A 6 53.00 -3.71 21.13
CA GLN A 6 51.58 -3.42 21.04
C GLN A 6 51.17 -2.72 19.72
N HIS A 7 52.02 -1.84 19.20
CA HIS A 7 51.79 -1.10 17.94
C HIS A 7 51.73 -2.06 16.72
N LEU A 8 52.53 -3.14 16.70
CA LEU A 8 52.49 -4.10 15.59
C LEU A 8 51.22 -4.95 15.66
N LEU A 9 50.76 -5.28 16.86
CA LEU A 9 49.48 -6.01 17.05
C LEU A 9 48.32 -5.13 16.65
N CYS A 10 48.28 -3.86 17.06
CA CYS A 10 47.21 -2.92 16.64
C CYS A 10 47.24 -2.73 15.14
N ALA A 11 48.37 -2.52 14.51
CA ALA A 11 48.49 -2.36 13.06
C ALA A 11 48.01 -3.61 12.29
N ALA A 12 48.33 -4.80 12.80
CA ALA A 12 47.82 -6.05 12.21
C ALA A 12 46.30 -6.18 12.32
N ILE A 13 45.71 -5.84 13.47
CA ILE A 13 44.28 -5.82 13.70
C ILE A 13 43.59 -4.82 12.78
N GLU A 14 44.09 -3.60 12.69
CA GLU A 14 43.57 -2.58 11.79
C GLU A 14 43.62 -2.99 10.31
N ALA A 15 44.72 -3.64 9.89
CA ALA A 15 44.83 -4.17 8.53
C ALA A 15 43.81 -5.27 8.23
N ILE A 16 43.56 -6.17 9.20
CA ILE A 16 42.54 -7.23 9.08
C ILE A 16 41.14 -6.60 8.97
N PHE A 17 40.81 -5.65 9.83
CA PHE A 17 39.52 -4.98 9.80
C PHE A 17 39.33 -4.19 8.50
N SER A 18 40.35 -3.48 8.03
CA SER A 18 40.32 -2.76 6.76
C SER A 18 40.11 -3.70 5.58
N CYS A 19 40.82 -4.83 5.57
CA CYS A 19 40.63 -5.85 4.53
C CYS A 19 39.21 -6.44 4.56
N TYR A 20 38.70 -6.77 5.76
CA TYR A 20 37.32 -7.22 5.94
C TYR A 20 36.29 -6.20 5.43
N GLU A 21 36.46 -4.93 5.82
CA GLU A 21 35.56 -3.86 5.37
C GLU A 21 35.58 -3.69 3.84
N GLN A 22 36.76 -3.72 3.22
CA GLN A 22 36.88 -3.64 1.77
C GLN A 22 36.24 -4.84 1.08
N LEU A 23 36.40 -6.03 1.62
CA LEU A 23 35.75 -7.25 1.12
C LEU A 23 34.22 -7.14 1.21
N CYS A 24 33.72 -6.67 2.36
CA CYS A 24 32.27 -6.45 2.54
C CYS A 24 31.74 -5.41 1.55
N ARG A 25 32.42 -4.28 1.37
CA ARG A 25 32.05 -3.25 0.40
C ARG A 25 32.05 -3.79 -1.03
N PHE A 26 33.08 -4.54 -1.39
CA PHE A 26 33.17 -5.19 -2.71
C PHE A 26 32.02 -6.18 -2.93
N THR A 27 31.78 -7.06 -1.97
CA THR A 27 30.72 -8.08 -2.09
C THR A 27 29.33 -7.44 -2.16
N THR A 28 29.07 -6.38 -1.37
CA THR A 28 27.77 -5.68 -1.40
C THR A 28 27.56 -4.86 -2.68
N ALA A 29 28.63 -4.45 -3.35
CA ALA A 29 28.56 -3.74 -4.62
C ALA A 29 28.23 -4.66 -5.81
N LEU A 30 28.39 -5.99 -5.67
CA LEU A 30 28.08 -6.91 -6.74
C LEU A 30 26.56 -6.97 -7.02
N PRO A 31 26.14 -6.94 -8.29
CA PRO A 31 24.73 -7.04 -8.63
C PRO A 31 24.16 -8.40 -8.13
N GLY A 32 23.11 -8.37 -7.34
CA GLY A 32 22.50 -9.57 -6.78
C GLY A 32 23.10 -10.08 -5.46
N SER A 33 24.06 -9.37 -4.88
CA SER A 33 24.69 -9.75 -3.60
C SER A 33 23.74 -9.74 -2.41
N ILE A 34 22.69 -8.90 -2.46
CA ILE A 34 21.68 -8.79 -1.41
C ILE A 34 20.35 -9.23 -2.00
N LEU A 35 19.79 -10.30 -1.47
CA LEU A 35 18.47 -10.82 -1.80
C LEU A 35 17.63 -10.81 -0.51
N HIS A 36 16.56 -10.03 -0.51
CA HIS A 36 15.58 -10.07 0.58
C HIS A 36 14.60 -11.22 0.29
N THR A 37 14.83 -12.37 0.92
CA THR A 37 13.99 -13.57 0.73
C THR A 37 12.78 -13.58 1.66
N GLY A 38 12.73 -12.67 2.63
CA GLY A 38 11.75 -12.69 3.70
C GLY A 38 12.10 -13.74 4.77
N TYR A 39 11.23 -13.86 5.77
CA TYR A 39 11.36 -14.91 6.77
C TYR A 39 11.05 -16.27 6.13
N PRO A 40 11.92 -17.28 6.31
CA PRO A 40 11.70 -18.59 5.72
C PRO A 40 10.61 -19.35 6.48
N THR A 41 9.77 -20.06 5.75
CA THR A 41 8.79 -20.96 6.37
C THR A 41 9.51 -22.14 7.04
N TRP A 42 8.89 -22.74 8.08
CA TRP A 42 9.46 -23.90 8.75
C TRP A 42 9.66 -25.09 7.80
N GLN A 43 8.78 -25.23 6.78
CA GLN A 43 8.91 -26.24 5.74
C GLN A 43 10.16 -26.03 4.89
N ALA A 44 10.44 -24.77 4.48
CA ALA A 44 11.63 -24.42 3.72
C ALA A 44 12.90 -24.68 4.53
N LEU A 45 12.93 -24.30 5.83
CA LEU A 45 14.05 -24.59 6.72
C LEU A 45 14.28 -26.10 6.88
N THR A 46 13.22 -26.87 7.06
CA THR A 46 13.29 -28.32 7.20
C THR A 46 13.81 -28.97 5.91
N ALA A 47 13.26 -28.60 4.76
CA ALA A 47 13.70 -29.11 3.46
C ALA A 47 15.17 -28.77 3.19
N TYR A 48 15.58 -27.53 3.49
CA TYR A 48 16.97 -27.10 3.36
C TYR A 48 17.91 -27.90 4.27
N THR A 49 17.54 -28.09 5.53
CA THR A 49 18.34 -28.83 6.51
C THR A 49 18.50 -30.31 6.11
N ILE A 50 17.40 -30.96 5.69
CA ILE A 50 17.44 -32.34 5.19
C ILE A 50 18.32 -32.41 3.94
N GLY A 51 18.20 -31.47 3.02
CA GLY A 51 19.02 -31.39 1.82
C GLY A 51 20.51 -31.23 2.12
N LEU A 52 20.88 -30.40 3.09
CA LEU A 52 22.25 -30.23 3.55
C LEU A 52 22.81 -31.51 4.15
N ILE A 53 22.04 -32.18 5.05
CA ILE A 53 22.44 -33.45 5.64
C ILE A 53 22.65 -34.52 4.54
N ALA A 54 21.70 -34.63 3.61
CA ALA A 54 21.82 -35.56 2.48
C ALA A 54 23.06 -35.26 1.62
N LEU A 55 23.35 -33.99 1.37
CA LEU A 55 24.53 -33.57 0.63
C LEU A 55 25.84 -33.87 1.41
N ALA A 56 25.84 -33.68 2.73
CA ALA A 56 26.98 -33.99 3.58
C ALA A 56 27.29 -35.51 3.61
N VAL A 57 26.26 -36.33 3.74
CA VAL A 57 26.38 -37.79 3.82
C VAL A 57 26.72 -38.41 2.44
N SER A 58 25.93 -38.04 1.41
CA SER A 58 26.07 -38.64 0.06
C SER A 58 27.08 -37.90 -0.82
N GLY A 59 27.35 -36.66 -0.50
CA GLY A 59 28.17 -35.75 -1.31
C GLY A 59 29.61 -36.17 -1.49
N LYS A 60 30.13 -37.03 -0.59
CA LYS A 60 31.50 -37.59 -0.76
C LYS A 60 31.71 -38.36 -2.05
N LYS A 61 30.65 -38.88 -2.63
CA LYS A 61 30.64 -39.59 -3.90
C LYS A 61 30.48 -38.68 -5.14
N LEU A 62 30.06 -37.42 -4.92
CA LEU A 62 29.84 -36.44 -5.97
C LEU A 62 31.12 -35.67 -6.30
N ARG A 63 31.29 -35.31 -7.59
CA ARG A 63 32.37 -34.41 -8.00
C ARG A 63 32.20 -33.03 -7.35
N PRO A 64 33.30 -32.31 -7.05
CA PRO A 64 33.20 -31.01 -6.29
C PRO A 64 32.28 -30.00 -6.93
N HIS A 65 32.29 -29.88 -8.26
CA HIS A 65 31.39 -28.95 -8.98
C HIS A 65 29.91 -29.33 -8.84
N LEU A 66 29.57 -30.63 -8.77
CA LEU A 66 28.19 -31.08 -8.57
C LEU A 66 27.74 -30.83 -7.15
N ARG A 67 28.62 -30.89 -6.14
CA ARG A 67 28.33 -30.52 -4.75
C ARG A 67 28.02 -29.04 -4.64
N LEU A 68 28.85 -28.18 -5.30
CA LEU A 68 28.63 -26.76 -5.32
C LEU A 68 27.29 -26.42 -6.00
N ALA A 69 27.01 -27.03 -7.13
CA ALA A 69 25.74 -26.84 -7.83
C ALA A 69 24.54 -27.26 -6.96
N ALA A 70 24.63 -28.40 -6.28
CA ALA A 70 23.59 -28.86 -5.38
C ALA A 70 23.40 -27.92 -4.16
N ALA A 71 24.49 -27.39 -3.59
CA ALA A 71 24.40 -26.39 -2.51
C ALA A 71 23.73 -25.10 -2.97
N VAL A 72 24.07 -24.60 -4.16
CA VAL A 72 23.44 -23.42 -4.75
C VAL A 72 21.95 -23.68 -5.03
N CYS A 73 21.60 -24.84 -5.57
CA CYS A 73 20.20 -25.24 -5.77
C CYS A 73 19.41 -25.29 -4.46
N LEU A 74 20.02 -25.80 -3.39
CA LEU A 74 19.38 -25.81 -2.04
C LEU A 74 19.11 -24.39 -1.54
N MET A 75 20.02 -23.44 -1.75
CA MET A 75 19.75 -22.03 -1.43
C MET A 75 18.58 -21.47 -2.21
N GLY A 76 18.33 -21.96 -3.42
CA GLY A 76 17.20 -21.57 -4.24
C GLY A 76 15.83 -21.86 -3.61
N ILE A 77 15.75 -22.78 -2.63
CA ILE A 77 14.50 -23.08 -1.89
C ILE A 77 13.92 -21.81 -1.25
N PHE A 78 14.77 -20.93 -0.73
CA PHE A 78 14.34 -19.67 -0.10
C PHE A 78 13.82 -18.61 -1.08
N LEU A 79 14.00 -18.83 -2.38
CA LEU A 79 13.44 -17.96 -3.43
C LEU A 79 12.02 -18.38 -3.84
N ILE A 80 11.61 -19.59 -3.45
CA ILE A 80 10.27 -20.12 -3.75
C ILE A 80 9.30 -19.53 -2.71
N ARG A 81 8.36 -18.74 -3.18
CA ARG A 81 7.27 -18.22 -2.37
C ARG A 81 5.98 -18.91 -2.78
N LEU A 82 5.39 -19.61 -1.85
CA LEU A 82 4.05 -20.18 -2.00
C LEU A 82 3.04 -19.08 -1.61
N PRO A 83 1.84 -19.08 -2.20
CA PRO A 83 0.78 -18.17 -1.78
C PRO A 83 0.57 -18.25 -0.27
N GLY A 84 0.53 -17.09 0.37
CA GLY A 84 0.38 -16.96 1.82
C GLY A 84 -1.07 -16.78 2.25
N GLU A 85 -1.25 -16.07 3.33
CA GLU A 85 -2.52 -15.57 3.82
C GLU A 85 -2.51 -14.04 3.76
N LEU A 86 -3.68 -13.41 3.89
CA LEU A 86 -3.76 -11.98 4.11
C LEU A 86 -3.20 -11.67 5.50
N ASN A 87 -2.18 -10.85 5.56
CA ASN A 87 -1.61 -10.36 6.81
C ASN A 87 -1.77 -8.84 6.86
N VAL A 88 -2.41 -8.36 7.91
CA VAL A 88 -2.49 -6.93 8.22
C VAL A 88 -1.69 -6.71 9.51
N THR A 89 -0.71 -5.84 9.44
CA THR A 89 0.24 -5.58 10.53
C THR A 89 0.21 -4.09 10.87
N MET A 90 -0.22 -3.76 12.07
CA MET A 90 -0.06 -2.41 12.62
C MET A 90 1.36 -2.27 13.15
N LEU A 91 2.14 -1.38 12.55
CA LEU A 91 3.54 -1.19 12.91
C LEU A 91 3.64 -0.24 14.11
N ASP A 92 4.47 -0.61 15.10
CA ASP A 92 4.77 0.29 16.22
C ASP A 92 5.64 1.46 15.75
N VAL A 93 4.99 2.49 15.26
CA VAL A 93 5.62 3.75 14.87
C VAL A 93 5.62 4.80 15.98
N GLY A 94 4.99 4.52 17.12
CA GLY A 94 4.79 5.47 18.23
C GLY A 94 3.55 6.31 18.01
N GLN A 95 3.62 7.64 18.23
CA GLN A 95 2.52 8.53 17.87
C GLN A 95 2.53 8.77 16.36
N GLY A 96 1.60 8.16 15.67
CA GLY A 96 1.44 8.15 14.24
C GLY A 96 0.89 6.83 13.75
N GLU A 97 0.75 6.69 12.46
CA GLU A 97 0.14 5.52 11.84
C GLU A 97 1.00 4.90 10.75
N CYS A 98 1.04 3.57 10.73
CA CYS A 98 1.51 2.78 9.61
C CYS A 98 0.93 1.37 9.67
N VAL A 99 0.03 1.06 8.74
CA VAL A 99 -0.54 -0.29 8.59
C VAL A 99 0.03 -0.94 7.35
N GLY A 100 0.70 -2.07 7.53
CA GLY A 100 1.22 -2.88 6.45
C GLY A 100 0.25 -4.00 6.07
N ILE A 101 -0.05 -4.12 4.80
CA ILE A 101 -0.95 -5.14 4.24
C ILE A 101 -0.14 -6.01 3.29
N GLU A 102 -0.01 -7.30 3.60
CA GLU A 102 0.58 -8.30 2.71
C GLU A 102 -0.53 -9.22 2.21
N THR A 103 -0.75 -9.22 0.89
CA THR A 103 -1.77 -10.08 0.26
C THR A 103 -1.28 -11.52 0.15
N ARG A 104 -2.18 -12.43 -0.18
CA ARG A 104 -1.88 -13.84 -0.42
C ARG A 104 -0.82 -14.04 -1.51
N GLU A 105 -0.79 -13.17 -2.48
CA GLU A 105 0.16 -13.15 -3.61
C GLU A 105 1.48 -12.46 -3.26
N HIS A 106 1.65 -12.05 -1.98
CA HIS A 106 2.79 -11.28 -1.45
C HIS A 106 2.93 -9.87 -2.06
N HIS A 107 1.83 -9.30 -2.55
CA HIS A 107 1.80 -7.88 -2.83
C HIS A 107 1.69 -7.11 -1.52
N VAL A 108 2.34 -5.96 -1.46
CA VAL A 108 2.43 -5.17 -0.23
C VAL A 108 1.86 -3.79 -0.46
N TYR A 109 0.97 -3.39 0.44
CA TYR A 109 0.44 -2.04 0.55
C TYR A 109 0.76 -1.48 1.92
N LEU A 110 0.87 -0.17 2.00
CA LEU A 110 0.95 0.56 3.27
C LEU A 110 -0.25 1.49 3.35
N VAL A 111 -0.78 1.67 4.55
CA VAL A 111 -1.71 2.76 4.87
C VAL A 111 -0.98 3.62 5.88
N ASP A 112 -0.73 4.84 5.49
CA ASP A 112 0.12 5.81 6.14
C ASP A 112 1.57 5.35 6.38
N ALA A 113 2.42 6.29 6.71
CA ALA A 113 3.81 6.05 7.05
C ALA A 113 4.36 7.27 7.79
N GLY A 114 3.98 7.42 9.05
CA GLY A 114 4.40 8.60 9.81
C GLY A 114 4.57 8.35 11.30
N SER A 115 5.19 9.33 11.96
CA SER A 115 5.31 9.40 13.41
C SER A 115 5.81 10.78 13.83
N THR A 116 5.22 11.33 14.89
CA THR A 116 5.73 12.53 15.55
C THR A 116 6.66 12.21 16.73
N SER A 117 6.56 11.02 17.32
CA SER A 117 7.35 10.63 18.50
C SER A 117 8.66 9.90 18.14
N LYS A 118 8.74 9.22 17.00
CA LYS A 118 9.93 8.48 16.56
C LYS A 118 10.56 9.16 15.35
N LYS A 119 11.88 9.40 15.42
CA LYS A 119 12.65 9.93 14.28
C LYS A 119 13.06 8.79 13.35
N LYS A 120 13.07 9.06 12.04
CA LYS A 120 13.51 8.09 11.00
C LYS A 120 12.72 6.78 11.06
N THR A 121 11.42 6.90 11.23
CA THR A 121 10.48 5.77 11.31
C THR A 121 10.54 4.89 10.08
N GLY A 122 10.71 5.47 8.89
CA GLY A 122 10.94 4.74 7.65
C GLY A 122 12.17 3.83 7.74
N GLN A 123 13.31 4.39 8.18
CA GLN A 123 14.58 3.68 8.25
C GLN A 123 14.60 2.57 9.31
N TYR A 124 13.99 2.78 10.47
CA TYR A 124 14.16 1.89 11.63
C TYR A 124 12.97 0.98 11.92
N GLN A 125 11.78 1.27 11.40
CA GLN A 125 10.57 0.46 11.60
C GLN A 125 10.06 -0.12 10.27
N ILE A 126 9.72 0.74 9.29
CA ILE A 126 8.98 0.32 8.10
C ILE A 126 9.90 -0.47 7.13
N ILE A 127 11.07 0.06 6.78
CA ILE A 127 12.01 -0.62 5.88
C ILE A 127 12.50 -1.97 6.45
N PRO A 128 12.84 -2.10 7.74
CA PRO A 128 13.14 -3.39 8.35
C PRO A 128 11.99 -4.40 8.24
N TRP A 129 10.74 -3.95 8.46
CA TRP A 129 9.56 -4.80 8.28
C TRP A 129 9.39 -5.25 6.82
N LEU A 130 9.51 -4.33 5.85
CA LEU A 130 9.46 -4.65 4.42
C LEU A 130 10.55 -5.67 4.03
N LYS A 131 11.75 -5.55 4.58
CA LYS A 131 12.83 -6.52 4.39
C LYS A 131 12.52 -7.85 5.05
N TYR A 132 11.94 -7.83 6.25
CA TYR A 132 11.57 -9.02 7.02
C TYR A 132 10.54 -9.87 6.27
N ILE A 133 9.49 -9.26 5.72
CA ILE A 133 8.51 -9.97 4.89
C ILE A 133 9.04 -10.26 3.47
N GLY A 134 10.23 -9.74 3.13
CA GLY A 134 10.90 -9.94 1.85
C GLY A 134 10.17 -9.29 0.67
N THR A 135 9.64 -8.12 0.87
CA THR A 135 8.93 -7.34 -0.15
C THR A 135 9.76 -7.19 -1.42
N ARG A 136 9.14 -7.42 -2.57
CA ARG A 136 9.74 -7.18 -3.90
C ARG A 136 9.33 -5.85 -4.49
N SER A 137 8.11 -5.41 -4.20
CA SER A 137 7.57 -4.09 -4.53
C SER A 137 6.52 -3.70 -3.52
N VAL A 138 6.39 -2.39 -3.25
CA VAL A 138 5.23 -1.81 -2.59
C VAL A 138 4.28 -1.37 -3.68
N GLU A 139 3.13 -2.03 -3.79
CA GLU A 139 2.17 -1.79 -4.88
C GLU A 139 1.46 -0.46 -4.72
N GLY A 140 1.28 0.00 -3.48
CA GLY A 140 0.72 1.30 -3.17
C GLY A 140 0.92 1.71 -1.73
N ILE A 141 0.99 3.02 -1.51
CA ILE A 141 0.91 3.66 -0.20
C ILE A 141 -0.35 4.52 -0.22
N PHE A 142 -1.31 4.19 0.63
CA PHE A 142 -2.49 5.00 0.86
C PHE A 142 -2.15 6.03 1.92
N ILE A 143 -2.28 7.28 1.63
CA ILE A 143 -2.14 8.38 2.59
C ILE A 143 -3.55 8.82 2.96
N THR A 144 -3.93 8.59 4.21
CA THR A 144 -5.26 8.97 4.69
C THR A 144 -5.42 10.47 4.66
N HIS A 145 -4.46 11.18 5.22
CA HIS A 145 -4.31 12.64 5.15
C HIS A 145 -2.82 12.98 5.32
N TRP A 146 -2.45 14.26 5.23
CA TRP A 146 -1.03 14.63 5.15
C TRP A 146 -0.50 15.36 6.38
N ASP A 147 -0.94 14.96 7.57
CA ASP A 147 -0.31 15.39 8.80
C ASP A 147 0.99 14.63 9.08
N GLU A 148 1.88 15.22 9.87
CA GLU A 148 3.25 14.73 10.07
C GLU A 148 3.29 13.28 10.57
N ASP A 149 2.39 12.91 11.43
CA ASP A 149 2.28 11.57 12.01
C ASP A 149 1.76 10.50 11.03
N HIS A 150 1.30 10.92 9.85
CA HIS A 150 0.87 10.02 8.78
C HIS A 150 1.81 10.00 7.58
N ILE A 151 2.65 11.04 7.39
CA ILE A 151 3.51 11.13 6.18
C ILE A 151 5.00 11.26 6.44
N SER A 152 5.46 11.50 7.68
CA SER A 152 6.86 11.86 7.97
C SER A 152 7.90 10.85 7.47
N ALA A 153 7.55 9.57 7.32
CA ALA A 153 8.43 8.54 6.80
C ALA A 153 8.34 8.33 5.28
N VAL A 154 7.37 8.97 4.59
CA VAL A 154 7.17 8.76 3.13
C VAL A 154 8.42 9.16 2.36
N GLY A 155 9.02 10.31 2.67
CA GLY A 155 10.26 10.76 2.03
C GLY A 155 11.42 9.76 2.19
N GLU A 156 11.56 9.14 3.37
CA GLU A 156 12.58 8.10 3.63
C GLU A 156 12.32 6.84 2.79
N LEU A 157 11.06 6.43 2.65
CA LEU A 157 10.66 5.29 1.82
C LEU A 157 10.91 5.54 0.34
N LEU A 158 10.60 6.73 -0.15
CA LEU A 158 10.86 7.15 -1.53
C LEU A 158 12.36 7.13 -1.82
N GLU A 159 13.18 7.70 -0.95
CA GLU A 159 14.64 7.70 -1.13
C GLU A 159 15.23 6.28 -1.06
N TRP A 160 14.75 5.46 -0.13
CA TRP A 160 15.14 4.05 -0.09
C TRP A 160 14.75 3.31 -1.37
N SER A 161 13.56 3.57 -1.92
CA SER A 161 13.10 2.97 -3.18
C SER A 161 13.99 3.33 -4.37
N LYS A 162 14.55 4.55 -4.42
CA LYS A 162 15.50 4.96 -5.48
C LYS A 162 16.77 4.10 -5.47
N SER A 163 17.30 3.82 -4.29
CA SER A 163 18.58 3.10 -4.10
C SER A 163 18.43 1.59 -3.96
N SER A 164 17.23 1.09 -3.66
CA SER A 164 16.96 -0.33 -3.46
C SER A 164 16.39 -1.01 -4.72
N ARG A 165 16.24 -2.34 -4.64
CA ARG A 165 15.52 -3.13 -5.66
C ARG A 165 14.01 -3.11 -5.46
N VAL A 166 13.55 -2.75 -4.26
CA VAL A 166 12.14 -2.64 -3.94
C VAL A 166 11.64 -1.31 -4.46
N LYS A 167 10.63 -1.34 -5.31
CA LYS A 167 10.05 -0.13 -5.90
C LYS A 167 8.70 0.13 -5.30
N ILE A 168 8.43 1.40 -5.00
CA ILE A 168 7.10 1.91 -4.70
C ILE A 168 6.47 2.27 -6.04
N ARG A 169 5.29 1.71 -6.33
CA ARG A 169 4.63 1.87 -7.63
C ARG A 169 3.73 3.08 -7.67
N ARG A 170 2.94 3.28 -6.61
CA ARG A 170 1.89 4.30 -6.55
C ARG A 170 1.74 4.86 -5.14
N ILE A 171 1.26 6.10 -5.09
CA ILE A 171 0.76 6.71 -3.85
C ILE A 171 -0.68 7.14 -4.12
N PHE A 172 -1.56 6.76 -3.20
CA PHE A 172 -2.97 7.12 -3.24
C PHE A 172 -3.22 8.25 -2.26
N LEU A 173 -3.90 9.29 -2.72
CA LEU A 173 -4.27 10.48 -1.95
C LEU A 173 -5.78 10.70 -2.01
N PRO A 174 -6.38 11.37 -1.03
CA PRO A 174 -7.79 11.76 -1.10
C PRO A 174 -8.05 12.78 -2.23
N ASP A 175 -9.14 12.57 -2.99
CA ASP A 175 -9.58 13.51 -4.04
C ASP A 175 -10.38 14.67 -3.42
N VAL A 176 -9.67 15.62 -2.84
CA VAL A 176 -10.23 16.79 -2.19
C VAL A 176 -9.70 18.10 -2.80
N ALA A 177 -10.44 19.18 -2.60
CA ALA A 177 -10.03 20.49 -3.11
C ALA A 177 -9.00 21.21 -2.19
N LEU A 178 -8.78 20.72 -0.98
CA LEU A 178 -7.83 21.29 -0.02
C LEU A 178 -6.40 21.09 -0.53
N LYS A 179 -5.65 22.18 -0.61
CA LYS A 179 -4.21 22.18 -0.94
C LYS A 179 -3.48 23.14 -0.02
N ASP A 180 -2.34 22.68 0.47
CA ASP A 180 -1.47 23.48 1.32
C ASP A 180 0.00 23.18 1.02
N GLU A 181 0.91 23.91 1.66
CA GLU A 181 2.35 23.81 1.46
C GLU A 181 2.91 22.41 1.79
N VAL A 182 2.29 21.71 2.76
CA VAL A 182 2.73 20.36 3.16
C VAL A 182 2.42 19.35 2.05
N LEU A 183 1.19 19.40 1.51
CA LEU A 183 0.80 18.55 0.39
C LEU A 183 1.64 18.86 -0.87
N GLU A 184 1.90 20.13 -1.16
CA GLU A 184 2.74 20.52 -2.30
C GLU A 184 4.16 19.96 -2.16
N THR A 185 4.73 20.03 -0.95
CA THR A 185 6.06 19.46 -0.65
C THR A 185 6.06 17.94 -0.82
N LEU A 186 5.04 17.26 -0.33
CA LEU A 186 4.87 15.82 -0.49
C LEU A 186 4.78 15.43 -1.98
N LEU A 187 3.95 16.14 -2.75
CA LEU A 187 3.80 15.90 -4.19
C LEU A 187 5.11 16.10 -4.94
N GLN A 188 5.91 17.12 -4.60
CA GLN A 188 7.22 17.33 -5.17
C GLN A 188 8.16 16.14 -4.87
N GLN A 189 8.20 15.64 -3.64
CA GLN A 189 9.02 14.47 -3.28
C GLN A 189 8.62 13.21 -4.06
N ILE A 190 7.32 13.02 -4.27
CA ILE A 190 6.78 11.89 -5.04
C ILE A 190 7.19 12.00 -6.52
N GLU A 191 7.09 13.18 -7.10
CA GLU A 191 7.51 13.46 -8.48
C GLU A 191 9.01 13.22 -8.66
N GLU A 192 9.85 13.73 -7.76
CA GLU A 192 11.31 13.51 -7.76
C GLU A 192 11.68 12.02 -7.63
N ALA A 193 10.82 11.21 -7.02
CA ALA A 193 10.99 9.77 -6.94
C ALA A 193 10.45 9.02 -8.17
N ASN A 194 9.81 9.71 -9.10
CA ASN A 194 9.13 9.15 -10.28
C ASN A 194 8.11 8.06 -9.91
N VAL A 195 7.30 8.34 -8.87
CA VAL A 195 6.20 7.50 -8.40
C VAL A 195 4.89 8.12 -8.86
N SER A 196 3.93 7.31 -9.32
CA SER A 196 2.63 7.81 -9.74
C SER A 196 1.74 8.15 -8.55
N VAL A 197 0.95 9.22 -8.69
CA VAL A 197 -0.09 9.60 -7.74
C VAL A 197 -1.45 9.25 -8.33
N GLU A 198 -2.30 8.62 -7.55
CA GLU A 198 -3.70 8.37 -7.85
C GLU A 198 -4.56 8.99 -6.75
N TYR A 199 -5.64 9.65 -7.14
CA TYR A 199 -6.57 10.25 -6.20
C TYR A 199 -7.78 9.35 -6.04
N LEU A 200 -8.23 9.16 -4.79
CA LEU A 200 -9.35 8.30 -4.46
C LEU A 200 -10.49 9.07 -3.83
N SER A 201 -11.69 8.67 -4.20
CA SER A 201 -12.95 9.16 -3.62
C SER A 201 -13.91 8.01 -3.30
N ALA A 202 -14.91 8.32 -2.50
CA ALA A 202 -15.92 7.36 -2.07
C ALA A 202 -16.60 6.66 -3.25
N GLY A 203 -16.73 5.34 -3.16
CA GLY A 203 -17.28 4.46 -4.19
C GLY A 203 -16.23 3.80 -5.07
N GLU A 204 -15.00 4.30 -5.08
CA GLU A 204 -13.91 3.65 -5.80
C GLU A 204 -13.39 2.44 -5.04
N HIS A 205 -12.95 1.46 -5.76
CA HIS A 205 -12.40 0.23 -5.20
C HIS A 205 -11.35 -0.37 -6.11
N MET A 206 -10.44 -1.10 -5.50
CA MET A 206 -9.46 -1.92 -6.20
C MET A 206 -9.50 -3.35 -5.68
N THR A 207 -9.06 -4.28 -6.51
CA THR A 207 -9.02 -5.70 -6.16
C THR A 207 -7.64 -6.26 -6.42
N ASP A 208 -7.09 -7.00 -5.48
CA ASP A 208 -5.83 -7.70 -5.58
C ASP A 208 -6.01 -9.16 -5.11
N GLY A 209 -6.10 -10.08 -6.06
CA GLY A 209 -6.46 -11.46 -5.79
C GLY A 209 -7.85 -11.54 -5.14
N ALA A 210 -7.89 -12.03 -3.90
CA ALA A 210 -9.13 -12.12 -3.11
C ALA A 210 -9.39 -10.89 -2.21
N LEU A 211 -8.41 -9.99 -2.09
CA LEU A 211 -8.55 -8.76 -1.31
C LEU A 211 -9.24 -7.69 -2.14
N GLN A 212 -10.27 -7.08 -1.57
CA GLN A 212 -10.89 -5.86 -2.08
C GLN A 212 -10.60 -4.71 -1.11
N ILE A 213 -10.11 -3.60 -1.64
CA ILE A 213 -9.90 -2.34 -0.93
C ILE A 213 -10.90 -1.34 -1.50
N SER A 214 -11.80 -0.85 -0.68
CA SER A 214 -12.85 0.11 -1.07
C SER A 214 -12.66 1.41 -0.34
N CYS A 215 -12.70 2.53 -1.07
CA CYS A 215 -12.71 3.86 -0.52
C CYS A 215 -14.14 4.27 -0.14
N LEU A 216 -14.36 4.64 1.11
CA LEU A 216 -15.66 5.07 1.63
C LEU A 216 -15.74 6.59 1.84
N HIS A 217 -14.60 7.27 1.98
CA HIS A 217 -14.44 8.70 2.15
C HIS A 217 -13.08 9.13 1.59
N PRO A 218 -12.89 10.37 1.11
CA PRO A 218 -13.83 11.48 1.01
C PRO A 218 -14.75 11.39 -0.23
N TYR A 219 -15.76 12.23 -0.25
CA TYR A 219 -16.54 12.46 -1.48
C TYR A 219 -15.77 13.34 -2.44
N ALA A 220 -15.75 12.96 -3.69
CA ALA A 220 -15.02 13.68 -4.74
C ALA A 220 -15.30 15.19 -4.71
N LYS A 221 -14.23 15.98 -4.66
CA LYS A 221 -14.26 17.45 -4.72
C LYS A 221 -14.98 18.16 -3.57
N LYS A 222 -15.35 17.44 -2.47
CA LYS A 222 -15.78 18.12 -1.27
C LYS A 222 -14.62 18.98 -0.75
N MET A 223 -14.90 20.18 -0.29
CA MET A 223 -13.94 20.99 0.44
C MET A 223 -14.02 20.56 1.88
N PRO A 224 -13.01 19.85 2.43
CA PRO A 224 -12.98 19.48 3.85
C PRO A 224 -12.72 20.72 4.71
N GLU A 225 -13.09 20.66 5.98
CA GLU A 225 -12.86 21.75 6.94
C GLU A 225 -11.37 21.86 7.29
N ASP A 226 -10.71 20.70 7.41
CA ASP A 226 -9.28 20.57 7.68
C ASP A 226 -8.72 19.30 7.03
N ARG A 227 -7.49 18.91 7.39
CA ARG A 227 -6.83 17.73 6.86
C ARG A 227 -7.43 16.43 7.39
N ASN A 228 -7.84 16.42 8.67
CA ASN A 228 -8.47 15.27 9.30
C ASN A 228 -9.81 14.94 8.61
N ASP A 229 -10.61 15.98 8.30
CA ASP A 229 -11.86 15.83 7.54
C ASP A 229 -11.63 15.41 6.07
N ALA A 230 -10.38 15.45 5.59
CA ALA A 230 -9.98 14.93 4.29
C ALA A 230 -9.63 13.44 4.30
N SER A 231 -9.58 12.78 5.46
CA SER A 231 -9.03 11.42 5.62
C SER A 231 -9.68 10.41 4.69
N LEU A 232 -8.84 9.60 4.02
CA LEU A 232 -9.29 8.40 3.32
C LEU A 232 -9.82 7.40 4.34
N VAL A 233 -11.05 6.97 4.18
CA VAL A 233 -11.60 5.82 4.89
C VAL A 233 -11.58 4.63 3.96
N LEU A 234 -10.84 3.61 4.35
CA LEU A 234 -10.63 2.42 3.55
C LEU A 234 -11.28 1.21 4.23
N ARG A 235 -12.02 0.42 3.45
CA ARG A 235 -12.48 -0.89 3.88
C ARG A 235 -11.74 -1.97 3.14
N LEU A 236 -11.05 -2.81 3.89
CA LEU A 236 -10.42 -4.04 3.43
C LEU A 236 -11.43 -5.18 3.59
N SER A 237 -11.62 -5.99 2.56
CA SER A 237 -12.50 -7.16 2.65
C SER A 237 -11.93 -8.35 1.90
N GLN A 238 -11.96 -9.53 2.56
CA GLN A 238 -11.58 -10.82 1.96
C GLN A 238 -12.37 -11.95 2.63
N GLY A 239 -13.31 -12.53 1.90
CA GLY A 239 -14.25 -13.51 2.50
C GLY A 239 -15.04 -12.89 3.65
N ASP A 240 -14.96 -13.50 4.84
CA ASP A 240 -15.64 -12.99 6.04
C ASP A 240 -14.83 -11.92 6.78
N PHE A 241 -13.54 -11.74 6.43
CA PHE A 241 -12.69 -10.70 7.03
C PHE A 241 -13.09 -9.33 6.48
N GLN A 242 -13.30 -8.38 7.38
CA GLN A 242 -13.53 -6.98 7.05
C GLN A 242 -12.83 -6.10 8.08
N MET A 243 -12.04 -5.16 7.60
CA MET A 243 -11.36 -4.17 8.42
C MET A 243 -11.65 -2.78 7.87
N LEU A 244 -11.95 -1.85 8.76
CA LEU A 244 -12.15 -0.44 8.45
C LEU A 244 -10.96 0.34 9.02
N LEU A 245 -10.33 1.13 8.16
CA LEU A 245 -9.24 2.05 8.48
C LEU A 245 -9.79 3.46 8.26
N THR A 246 -9.85 4.26 9.30
CA THR A 246 -10.53 5.56 9.28
C THR A 246 -9.57 6.73 9.19
N GLY A 247 -8.26 6.49 9.36
CA GLY A 247 -7.31 7.57 9.58
C GLY A 247 -7.77 8.44 10.74
N ASP A 248 -7.50 9.73 10.67
CA ASP A 248 -7.88 10.69 11.70
C ASP A 248 -9.22 11.40 11.42
N LEU A 249 -10.15 10.70 10.74
CA LEU A 249 -11.46 11.26 10.45
C LEU A 249 -12.15 11.67 11.73
N GLU A 250 -12.61 12.92 11.79
CA GLU A 250 -13.30 13.48 12.95
C GLU A 250 -14.83 13.35 12.82
N LYS A 251 -15.52 13.72 13.89
CA LYS A 251 -16.97 13.55 14.07
C LYS A 251 -17.81 14.02 12.86
N SER A 252 -17.44 15.11 12.22
CA SER A 252 -18.15 15.64 11.04
C SER A 252 -18.13 14.65 9.86
N GLY A 253 -16.98 14.03 9.62
CA GLY A 253 -16.82 13.01 8.59
C GLY A 253 -17.44 11.67 8.99
N GLU A 254 -17.35 11.29 10.27
CA GLU A 254 -17.99 10.07 10.80
C GLU A 254 -19.52 10.15 10.71
N ASP A 255 -20.12 11.26 11.17
CA ASP A 255 -21.57 11.47 11.08
C ASP A 255 -22.04 11.37 9.62
N TRP A 256 -21.26 11.93 8.70
CA TRP A 256 -21.52 11.85 7.27
C TRP A 256 -21.43 10.40 6.75
N LEU A 257 -20.38 9.66 7.10
CA LEU A 257 -20.22 8.24 6.74
C LEU A 257 -21.40 7.39 7.21
N VAL A 258 -21.84 7.59 8.46
CA VAL A 258 -22.98 6.89 9.04
C VAL A 258 -24.27 7.22 8.28
N GLU A 259 -24.47 8.49 7.92
CA GLU A 259 -25.67 8.91 7.15
C GLU A 259 -25.69 8.27 5.76
N GLN A 260 -24.55 8.20 5.08
CA GLN A 260 -24.47 7.53 3.76
C GLN A 260 -24.63 6.01 3.85
N ALA A 261 -24.25 5.41 4.96
CA ALA A 261 -24.36 3.97 5.19
C ALA A 261 -25.76 3.52 5.55
N ARG A 262 -26.68 4.46 5.89
CA ARG A 262 -28.08 4.13 6.20
C ARG A 262 -28.77 3.54 4.98
N PRO A 263 -29.52 2.43 5.13
CA PRO A 263 -30.27 1.86 4.04
C PRO A 263 -31.25 2.89 3.46
N ALA A 264 -31.43 2.92 2.16
CA ALA A 264 -32.32 3.86 1.46
C ALA A 264 -33.78 3.82 1.95
N VAL A 265 -34.18 2.79 2.67
CA VAL A 265 -35.52 2.64 3.28
C VAL A 265 -35.68 3.58 4.51
N GLU A 266 -34.59 4.03 5.14
CA GLU A 266 -34.59 4.92 6.30
C GLU A 266 -34.29 6.37 5.94
N GLN A 267 -34.09 6.69 4.66
CA GLN A 267 -33.87 8.05 4.18
C GLN A 267 -35.19 8.68 3.63
N PRO A 268 -36.11 9.13 4.47
CA PRO A 268 -37.28 9.85 3.98
C PRO A 268 -36.87 11.31 3.72
N GLN A 269 -36.83 11.72 2.45
CA GLN A 269 -37.02 13.11 2.02
C GLN A 269 -35.84 14.00 1.57
N LEU A 270 -34.61 13.55 1.37
CA LEU A 270 -33.66 14.42 0.68
C LEU A 270 -33.84 14.46 -0.86
N ALA A 271 -34.45 13.43 -1.44
CA ALA A 271 -34.73 13.39 -2.90
C ALA A 271 -35.91 14.28 -3.35
N ALA A 272 -36.69 14.83 -2.43
CA ALA A 272 -37.88 15.64 -2.77
C ALA A 272 -37.59 17.15 -2.84
N GLN A 273 -36.43 17.62 -2.38
CA GLN A 273 -36.12 19.07 -2.42
C GLN A 273 -35.39 19.52 -3.68
N GLU A 274 -34.85 18.60 -4.48
CA GLU A 274 -34.14 18.96 -5.72
C GLU A 274 -35.07 19.09 -6.95
N GLN A 275 -36.37 18.81 -6.83
CA GLN A 275 -37.35 18.91 -7.93
C GLN A 275 -38.30 20.13 -7.87
N ALA A 276 -38.10 21.07 -6.97
CA ALA A 276 -38.92 22.25 -6.85
C ALA A 276 -38.19 23.56 -7.22
N LEU A 277 -37.62 23.62 -8.41
CA LEU A 277 -37.35 24.91 -9.07
C LEU A 277 -38.54 25.26 -9.94
N PRO A 278 -39.21 26.42 -9.72
CA PRO A 278 -40.33 26.79 -10.53
C PRO A 278 -39.86 27.18 -11.96
N CYS A 279 -40.47 26.55 -12.95
CA CYS A 279 -40.38 26.95 -14.36
C CYS A 279 -40.71 28.43 -14.53
N ALA A 280 -39.76 29.24 -14.94
CA ALA A 280 -40.02 30.57 -15.47
C ALA A 280 -40.61 30.45 -16.89
N PRO A 281 -41.57 31.30 -17.27
CA PRO A 281 -42.24 31.19 -18.55
C PRO A 281 -41.33 31.60 -19.73
N SER A 282 -41.31 30.75 -20.73
CA SER A 282 -40.63 30.96 -22.00
C SER A 282 -41.29 32.06 -22.82
N THR A 283 -40.55 33.13 -23.09
CA THR A 283 -40.83 34.01 -24.22
C THR A 283 -39.80 33.74 -25.32
N GLN A 284 -40.26 33.15 -26.41
CA GLN A 284 -39.51 33.11 -27.67
C GLN A 284 -39.51 34.49 -28.35
N PRO A 285 -38.46 34.81 -29.14
CA PRO A 285 -38.74 35.13 -30.52
C PRO A 285 -37.94 34.28 -31.52
N ALA A 286 -38.61 34.04 -32.63
CA ALA A 286 -38.13 33.33 -33.80
C ALA A 286 -36.97 34.03 -34.52
N GLY A 287 -36.05 33.25 -35.11
CA GLY A 287 -35.04 33.80 -36.00
C GLY A 287 -34.06 32.78 -36.52
N GLN A 288 -34.40 32.18 -37.65
CA GLN A 288 -33.53 31.78 -38.76
C GLN A 288 -32.41 30.73 -38.59
N GLU A 289 -32.65 29.68 -39.27
CA GLU A 289 -31.93 28.59 -39.88
C GLU A 289 -30.65 29.02 -40.63
N GLN A 290 -29.51 28.40 -40.36
CA GLN A 290 -28.46 28.18 -41.37
C GLN A 290 -27.83 26.78 -41.14
N ALA A 291 -28.05 25.94 -42.16
CA ALA A 291 -27.51 24.61 -42.29
C ALA A 291 -26.04 24.65 -42.69
N LEU A 292 -25.22 23.82 -42.07
CA LEU A 292 -23.89 23.44 -42.52
C LEU A 292 -23.79 21.90 -42.68
N PRO A 293 -22.98 21.40 -43.64
CA PRO A 293 -23.18 20.10 -44.25
C PRO A 293 -22.58 18.94 -43.46
N ARG A 294 -23.27 17.80 -43.51
CA ARG A 294 -22.84 16.50 -42.97
C ARG A 294 -21.69 15.92 -43.82
N VAL A 295 -20.65 15.48 -43.12
CA VAL A 295 -19.61 14.59 -43.65
C VAL A 295 -20.01 13.15 -43.30
N PRO A 296 -19.98 12.20 -44.25
CA PRO A 296 -20.30 10.79 -43.96
C PRO A 296 -19.11 10.07 -43.40
N SER A 297 -19.22 9.49 -42.19
CA SER A 297 -18.27 8.53 -41.63
C SER A 297 -18.77 7.10 -41.90
N THR A 298 -18.06 6.41 -42.75
CA THR A 298 -18.16 4.97 -42.97
C THR A 298 -17.42 4.22 -41.88
N HIS A 299 -18.14 3.45 -41.07
CA HIS A 299 -17.54 2.39 -40.27
C HIS A 299 -18.15 1.03 -40.65
N PRO A 300 -17.34 -0.02 -40.83
CA PRO A 300 -17.83 -1.33 -41.16
C PRO A 300 -18.39 -2.02 -39.89
N ALA A 301 -19.48 -2.73 -40.09
CA ALA A 301 -20.15 -3.55 -39.11
C ALA A 301 -19.24 -4.67 -38.58
N GLY A 302 -18.90 -4.62 -37.30
CA GLY A 302 -18.27 -5.71 -36.54
C GLY A 302 -19.34 -6.50 -35.80
N GLN A 303 -19.30 -7.82 -35.95
CA GLN A 303 -20.23 -8.77 -35.39
C GLN A 303 -20.27 -8.73 -33.85
N GLU A 304 -21.48 -8.55 -33.36
CA GLU A 304 -21.84 -8.65 -31.94
C GLU A 304 -21.79 -10.11 -31.50
N GLN A 305 -20.73 -10.53 -30.79
CA GLN A 305 -20.70 -11.81 -30.07
C GLN A 305 -21.38 -11.61 -28.73
N THR A 306 -22.57 -12.15 -28.60
CA THR A 306 -23.29 -12.28 -27.33
C THR A 306 -22.56 -13.23 -26.40
N LEU A 307 -21.94 -12.69 -25.35
CA LEU A 307 -21.45 -13.43 -24.20
C LEU A 307 -22.64 -13.92 -23.34
N PRO A 308 -22.60 -15.17 -22.83
CA PRO A 308 -23.68 -15.64 -21.94
C PRO A 308 -23.66 -14.85 -20.63
N SER A 309 -24.83 -14.32 -20.27
CA SER A 309 -25.10 -13.64 -19.00
C SER A 309 -24.79 -14.58 -17.83
N ALA A 310 -23.79 -14.19 -17.03
CA ALA A 310 -23.54 -14.78 -15.72
C ALA A 310 -24.74 -14.53 -14.79
N PRO A 311 -25.08 -15.47 -13.89
CA PRO A 311 -26.18 -15.27 -12.95
C PRO A 311 -25.83 -14.09 -12.03
N SER A 312 -26.69 -13.06 -12.05
CA SER A 312 -26.63 -11.91 -11.15
C SER A 312 -27.06 -12.35 -9.76
N THR A 313 -26.12 -12.85 -8.96
CA THR A 313 -26.25 -12.79 -7.51
C THR A 313 -25.91 -11.34 -7.13
N GLN A 314 -26.93 -10.52 -6.99
CA GLN A 314 -26.78 -9.24 -6.31
C GLN A 314 -26.28 -9.55 -4.89
N PRO A 315 -25.13 -9.01 -4.45
CA PRO A 315 -24.76 -9.09 -3.05
C PRO A 315 -25.88 -8.38 -2.28
N SER A 316 -26.43 -9.07 -1.26
CA SER A 316 -27.31 -8.45 -0.27
C SER A 316 -26.69 -7.12 0.16
N ALA A 317 -27.50 -6.04 0.17
CA ALA A 317 -27.04 -4.72 0.57
C ALA A 317 -26.50 -4.79 2.01
N GLN A 318 -25.22 -5.11 2.14
CA GLN A 318 -24.52 -5.11 3.43
C GLN A 318 -24.20 -3.65 3.76
N ASN A 319 -24.45 -3.27 5.01
CA ASN A 319 -24.02 -1.96 5.50
C ASN A 319 -22.51 -1.80 5.21
N PRO A 320 -22.09 -0.77 4.45
CA PRO A 320 -20.69 -0.58 4.06
C PRO A 320 -19.76 -0.36 5.26
N LEU A 321 -20.30 0.07 6.41
CA LEU A 321 -19.53 0.29 7.65
C LEU A 321 -19.43 -0.95 8.53
N ARG A 322 -20.11 -2.07 8.20
CA ARG A 322 -19.96 -3.31 8.95
C ARG A 322 -18.54 -3.84 8.77
N CYS A 323 -17.82 -4.00 9.87
CA CYS A 323 -16.45 -4.54 9.88
C CYS A 323 -16.25 -5.52 11.04
N THR A 324 -15.21 -6.34 10.92
CA THR A 324 -14.74 -7.25 12.00
C THR A 324 -13.76 -6.53 12.91
N ILE A 325 -12.96 -5.63 12.34
CA ILE A 325 -11.95 -4.84 13.01
C ILE A 325 -12.15 -3.39 12.59
N LEU A 326 -12.20 -2.50 13.57
CA LEU A 326 -12.23 -1.05 13.39
C LEU A 326 -10.90 -0.48 13.89
N ASP A 327 -10.23 0.28 13.04
CA ASP A 327 -9.17 1.16 13.47
C ASP A 327 -9.80 2.46 13.96
N ALA A 328 -9.48 2.86 15.20
CA ALA A 328 -10.12 4.01 15.80
C ALA A 328 -9.52 5.31 15.25
N GLY A 329 -10.36 6.14 14.66
CA GLY A 329 -9.96 7.44 14.13
C GLY A 329 -9.31 8.33 15.18
N HIS A 330 -8.40 9.22 14.73
CA HIS A 330 -7.67 10.19 15.54
C HIS A 330 -7.05 9.59 16.81
N HIS A 331 -6.37 8.43 16.63
CA HIS A 331 -5.72 7.66 17.70
C HIS A 331 -6.63 7.34 18.90
N GLY A 332 -7.95 7.23 18.68
CA GLY A 332 -8.95 6.96 19.72
C GLY A 332 -9.30 8.17 20.58
N ALA A 333 -9.08 9.38 20.10
CA ALA A 333 -9.52 10.59 20.79
C ALA A 333 -11.05 10.60 20.96
N SER A 334 -11.53 11.15 22.07
CA SER A 334 -12.96 11.13 22.43
C SER A 334 -13.87 11.92 21.48
N ASN A 335 -13.29 12.77 20.64
CA ASN A 335 -14.00 13.55 19.62
C ASN A 335 -14.09 12.84 18.26
N ALA A 336 -13.34 11.76 18.07
CA ALA A 336 -13.24 11.07 16.79
C ALA A 336 -14.18 9.88 16.67
N THR A 337 -14.48 9.17 17.74
CA THR A 337 -15.39 8.02 17.72
C THR A 337 -16.77 8.42 18.24
N GLY A 338 -17.75 8.55 17.35
CA GLY A 338 -19.13 8.74 17.73
C GLY A 338 -19.68 7.57 18.55
N GLU A 339 -20.70 7.78 19.36
CA GLU A 339 -21.44 6.69 20.01
C GLU A 339 -22.08 5.81 18.90
N ALA A 340 -21.60 4.57 18.78
CA ALA A 340 -22.08 3.58 17.83
C ALA A 340 -23.37 2.91 18.31
#